data_9fa197cf460252cf1b25e4951141ba31
#
_entry.id   9fa197cf460252cf1b25e4951141ba31
#
_cell.length_a   1.000
_cell.length_b   1.000
_cell.length_c   1.000
_cell.angle_alpha   90.00
_cell.angle_beta   90.00
_cell.angle_gamma   90.00
#
_symmetry.space_group_name_H-M   'P 1'
#
loop_
_entity.id
_entity.type
_entity.pdbx_description
1 polymer ?
#
loop_
_entity_poly.entity_id
_entity_poly.type
_entity_poly.pdbx_seq_one_letter_code
_entity_poly.pdbx_strand_id
1 'polypeptide(L)'
;MESNKKTVTSTKWHTQAERGSKLGIVILFYILDFGGYRLAKFALIPVVGYFFITGGVSRRASLKYLRALHIHTKGHSPSPSYWNAFLHHYQFALNALDKPWLWKGETERFKFQICGKEKLNQYIGKGEVVVGAHIGNFDALRVIAEKRNIRVNVIMYRNNAQKINAVLNSMGGNLRVIELVPGDVNTALDLEERLLDGEMVALLCDRLPPNSRAKTQQTSFLNDRAEFPINPWIFCSLMKRPVLFAIAVRQGALKYTIYLEEFLSTPDLSFDDRSKFINSCVRKYSSKLEKYCILHPLQWFNFFDFWKLNDK
;
A
#
# COMPACT_ATOMS: atom_id res chain seq x y z
N MET A 1 29.11 26.72 -29.40
CA MET A 1 28.03 26.95 -28.40
C MET A 1 27.31 25.62 -28.20
N GLU A 2 27.84 24.80 -27.28
CA GLU A 2 27.25 23.53 -26.93
C GLU A 2 26.18 23.75 -25.87
N SER A 3 24.94 23.38 -26.22
CA SER A 3 23.77 23.46 -25.36
C SER A 3 23.85 22.36 -24.33
N ASN A 4 24.10 22.71 -23.10
CA ASN A 4 24.10 21.83 -21.92
C ASN A 4 22.67 21.39 -21.60
N LYS A 5 22.19 20.32 -22.24
CA LYS A 5 20.96 19.63 -21.86
C LYS A 5 21.17 18.91 -20.53
N LYS A 6 20.78 19.54 -19.42
CA LYS A 6 20.62 18.87 -18.13
C LYS A 6 19.59 17.76 -18.28
N THR A 7 20.07 16.54 -18.38
CA THR A 7 19.26 15.32 -18.34
C THR A 7 18.59 15.25 -16.96
N VAL A 8 17.31 15.58 -16.89
CA VAL A 8 16.51 15.40 -15.68
C VAL A 8 16.26 13.89 -15.54
N THR A 9 17.12 13.21 -14.80
CA THR A 9 16.96 11.80 -14.45
C THR A 9 15.65 11.60 -13.70
N SER A 10 14.74 10.85 -14.31
CA SER A 10 13.49 10.43 -13.68
C SER A 10 13.80 9.50 -12.51
N THR A 11 13.70 9.99 -11.29
CA THR A 11 13.83 9.15 -10.09
C THR A 11 12.58 8.26 -9.96
N LYS A 12 12.69 7.04 -10.46
CA LYS A 12 11.71 5.98 -10.21
C LYS A 12 11.74 5.64 -8.72
N TRP A 13 10.60 5.33 -8.09
CA TRP A 13 10.50 5.09 -6.65
C TRP A 13 11.46 3.98 -6.12
N HIS A 14 11.81 3.00 -6.96
CA HIS A 14 12.71 1.89 -6.61
C HIS A 14 14.20 2.24 -6.68
N THR A 15 14.58 3.41 -7.25
CA THR A 15 15.97 3.90 -7.25
C THR A 15 16.30 4.74 -6.01
N GLN A 16 15.31 5.00 -5.15
CA GLN A 16 15.58 5.66 -3.88
C GLN A 16 16.23 4.66 -2.92
N ALA A 17 17.53 4.86 -2.63
CA ALA A 17 18.22 4.09 -1.62
C ALA A 17 17.52 4.23 -0.28
N GLU A 18 17.29 3.10 0.40
CA GLU A 18 16.77 3.10 1.78
C GLU A 18 17.78 3.83 2.69
N ARG A 19 17.42 5.02 3.14
CA ARG A 19 18.30 5.90 3.95
C ARG A 19 18.25 5.59 5.45
N GLY A 20 17.48 4.60 5.90
CA GLY A 20 17.39 4.21 7.30
C GLY A 20 18.64 3.46 7.76
N SER A 21 19.29 3.90 8.86
CA SER A 21 20.32 3.10 9.48
C SER A 21 19.68 1.96 10.29
N LYS A 22 20.22 0.75 10.19
CA LYS A 22 19.79 -0.38 11.05
C LYS A 22 19.85 -0.02 12.53
N LEU A 23 20.86 0.74 12.92
CA LEU A 23 21.03 1.20 14.30
C LEU A 23 19.88 2.11 14.77
N GLY A 24 19.42 3.06 13.93
CA GLY A 24 18.28 3.93 14.26
C GLY A 24 16.98 3.16 14.46
N ILE A 25 16.75 2.11 13.67
CA ILE A 25 15.60 1.22 13.82
C ILE A 25 15.69 0.44 15.14
N VAL A 26 16.86 -0.10 15.45
CA VAL A 26 17.11 -0.85 16.70
C VAL A 26 16.91 0.05 17.93
N ILE A 27 17.47 1.27 17.93
CA ILE A 27 17.27 2.24 19.01
C ILE A 27 15.79 2.57 19.21
N LEU A 28 15.06 2.78 18.09
CA LEU A 28 13.62 3.06 18.17
C LEU A 28 12.83 1.90 18.79
N PHE A 29 13.22 0.65 18.51
CA PHE A 29 12.61 -0.52 19.12
C PHE A 29 12.91 -0.62 20.61
N TYR A 30 14.15 -0.36 21.04
CA TYR A 30 14.47 -0.27 22.45
C TYR A 30 13.65 0.81 23.17
N ILE A 31 13.51 1.99 22.57
CA ILE A 31 12.66 3.05 23.11
C ILE A 31 11.19 2.60 23.20
N LEU A 32 10.71 1.86 22.20
CA LEU A 32 9.35 1.33 22.18
C LEU A 32 9.11 0.30 23.29
N ASP A 33 10.04 -0.64 23.47
CA ASP A 33 9.91 -1.75 24.40
C ASP A 33 10.10 -1.29 25.87
N PHE A 34 11.05 -0.39 26.15
CA PHE A 34 11.38 0.06 27.52
C PHE A 34 10.73 1.39 27.91
N GLY A 35 10.65 2.34 26.97
CA GLY A 35 10.10 3.68 27.20
C GLY A 35 8.61 3.81 26.88
N GLY A 36 8.05 2.78 26.28
CA GLY A 36 6.65 2.74 25.88
C GLY A 36 6.31 3.59 24.64
N TYR A 37 5.10 3.39 24.16
CA TYR A 37 4.61 3.97 22.91
C TYR A 37 4.66 5.51 22.88
N ARG A 38 4.39 6.17 24.00
CA ARG A 38 4.38 7.66 24.05
C ARG A 38 5.78 8.21 23.80
N LEU A 39 6.81 7.65 24.47
CA LEU A 39 8.19 8.10 24.29
C LEU A 39 8.69 7.80 22.86
N ALA A 40 8.42 6.61 22.34
CA ALA A 40 8.78 6.24 20.97
C ALA A 40 8.15 7.19 19.93
N LYS A 41 6.89 7.57 20.13
CA LYS A 41 6.18 8.56 19.29
C LYS A 41 6.89 9.92 19.28
N PHE A 42 7.34 10.41 20.43
CA PHE A 42 8.09 11.67 20.51
C PHE A 42 9.48 11.55 19.88
N ALA A 43 10.17 10.43 20.10
CA ALA A 43 11.48 10.15 19.50
C ALA A 43 11.42 10.10 17.95
N LEU A 44 10.28 9.78 17.36
CA LEU A 44 10.09 9.82 15.90
C LEU A 44 10.15 11.25 15.34
N ILE A 45 9.83 12.30 16.11
CA ILE A 45 9.76 13.68 15.60
C ILE A 45 11.10 14.11 15.00
N PRO A 46 12.24 14.06 15.71
CA PRO A 46 13.53 14.44 15.14
C PRO A 46 13.97 13.52 14.01
N VAL A 47 13.64 12.22 14.07
CA VAL A 47 13.95 11.25 13.00
C VAL A 47 13.21 11.64 11.72
N VAL A 48 11.90 11.86 11.81
CA VAL A 48 11.10 12.29 10.64
C VAL A 48 11.56 13.67 10.16
N GLY A 49 11.89 14.60 11.07
CA GLY A 49 12.47 15.91 10.75
C GLY A 49 13.72 15.81 9.88
N TYR A 50 14.66 14.96 10.28
CA TYR A 50 15.86 14.69 9.50
C TYR A 50 15.55 14.18 8.09
N PHE A 51 14.71 13.14 7.97
CA PHE A 51 14.33 12.58 6.67
C PHE A 51 13.52 13.57 5.82
N PHE A 52 12.68 14.38 6.43
CA PHE A 52 11.90 15.40 5.75
C PHE A 52 12.77 16.51 5.17
N ILE A 53 13.77 16.99 5.92
CA ILE A 53 14.70 18.03 5.48
C ILE A 53 15.59 17.50 4.35
N THR A 54 16.18 16.32 4.52
CA THR A 54 17.10 15.70 3.56
C THR A 54 16.41 15.04 2.37
N GLY A 55 15.11 14.66 2.50
CA GLY A 55 14.30 13.94 1.53
C GLY A 55 13.58 14.85 0.52
N GLY A 56 14.33 15.67 -0.25
CA GLY A 56 13.72 16.64 -1.17
C GLY A 56 12.75 16.05 -2.19
N VAL A 57 12.96 14.81 -2.66
CA VAL A 57 12.05 14.11 -3.62
C VAL A 57 10.75 13.74 -2.95
N SER A 58 10.79 13.06 -1.81
CA SER A 58 9.59 12.63 -1.07
C SER A 58 8.77 13.81 -0.58
N ARG A 59 9.44 14.88 -0.14
CA ARG A 59 8.78 16.11 0.28
C ARG A 59 8.03 16.79 -0.87
N ARG A 60 8.66 16.91 -2.07
CA ARG A 60 7.99 17.46 -3.26
C ARG A 60 6.80 16.60 -3.70
N ALA A 61 6.95 15.28 -3.67
CA ALA A 61 5.88 14.34 -3.99
C ALA A 61 4.68 14.50 -3.04
N SER A 62 4.95 14.59 -1.73
CA SER A 62 3.93 14.83 -0.71
C SER A 62 3.20 16.17 -0.94
N LEU A 63 3.93 17.26 -1.22
CA LEU A 63 3.33 18.56 -1.52
C LEU A 63 2.49 18.53 -2.81
N LYS A 64 2.95 17.82 -3.85
CA LYS A 64 2.20 17.66 -5.10
C LYS A 64 0.88 16.90 -4.86
N TYR A 65 0.94 15.81 -4.11
CA TYR A 65 -0.25 15.06 -3.71
C TYR A 65 -1.24 15.91 -2.91
N LEU A 66 -0.77 16.61 -1.86
CA LEU A 66 -1.63 17.47 -1.04
C LEU A 66 -2.24 18.60 -1.85
N ARG A 67 -1.53 19.13 -2.85
CA ARG A 67 -2.06 20.16 -3.77
C ARG A 67 -3.16 19.58 -4.65
N ALA A 68 -2.96 18.43 -5.28
CA ALA A 68 -3.97 17.80 -6.09
C ALA A 68 -5.24 17.49 -5.28
N LEU A 69 -5.06 16.94 -4.07
CA LEU A 69 -6.17 16.66 -3.16
C LEU A 69 -6.91 17.93 -2.71
N HIS A 70 -6.19 19.01 -2.38
CA HIS A 70 -6.76 20.27 -1.95
C HIS A 70 -7.59 20.93 -3.06
N ILE A 71 -7.10 20.93 -4.28
CA ILE A 71 -7.84 21.40 -5.46
C ILE A 71 -9.08 20.54 -5.70
N HIS A 72 -8.93 19.21 -5.69
CA HIS A 72 -10.03 18.28 -5.90
C HIS A 72 -11.16 18.45 -4.88
N THR A 73 -10.80 18.67 -3.62
CA THR A 73 -11.77 18.89 -2.53
C THR A 73 -12.21 20.33 -2.37
N LYS A 74 -11.89 21.22 -3.31
CA LYS A 74 -12.24 22.67 -3.24
C LYS A 74 -11.84 23.32 -1.91
N GLY A 75 -10.66 22.95 -1.37
CA GLY A 75 -10.15 23.51 -0.13
C GLY A 75 -10.56 22.78 1.16
N HIS A 76 -11.38 21.73 1.10
CA HIS A 76 -11.84 21.01 2.29
C HIS A 76 -10.84 19.99 2.85
N SER A 77 -9.73 19.73 2.17
CA SER A 77 -8.64 18.88 2.66
C SER A 77 -7.46 19.72 3.19
N PRO A 78 -6.48 19.11 3.89
CA PRO A 78 -5.29 19.83 4.35
C PRO A 78 -4.60 20.59 3.23
N SER A 79 -4.23 21.85 3.49
CA SER A 79 -3.50 22.68 2.53
C SER A 79 -2.14 22.11 2.17
N PRO A 80 -1.60 22.38 0.96
CA PRO A 80 -0.29 21.90 0.53
C PRO A 80 0.85 22.71 1.17
N SER A 81 0.98 22.60 2.50
CA SER A 81 1.99 23.29 3.31
C SER A 81 3.11 22.33 3.71
N TYR A 82 4.30 22.87 4.04
CA TYR A 82 5.39 22.08 4.59
C TYR A 82 5.01 21.38 5.89
N TRP A 83 4.15 22.00 6.71
CA TRP A 83 3.65 21.38 7.93
C TRP A 83 2.80 20.15 7.64
N ASN A 84 1.83 20.25 6.75
CA ASN A 84 1.00 19.09 6.37
C ASN A 84 1.80 18.01 5.65
N ALA A 85 2.82 18.38 4.85
CA ALA A 85 3.74 17.43 4.26
C ALA A 85 4.60 16.74 5.32
N PHE A 86 5.05 17.45 6.36
CA PHE A 86 5.73 16.84 7.51
C PHE A 86 4.79 15.89 8.27
N LEU A 87 3.56 16.29 8.55
CA LEU A 87 2.56 15.43 9.19
C LEU A 87 2.28 14.16 8.36
N HIS A 88 2.28 14.27 7.03
CA HIS A 88 2.13 13.11 6.15
C HIS A 88 3.30 12.10 6.31
N HIS A 89 4.55 12.58 6.36
CA HIS A 89 5.70 11.72 6.67
C HIS A 89 5.65 11.17 8.10
N TYR A 90 5.16 11.96 9.05
CA TYR A 90 5.03 11.53 10.43
C TYR A 90 3.97 10.43 10.58
N GLN A 91 2.84 10.52 9.87
CA GLN A 91 1.84 9.45 9.82
C GLN A 91 2.42 8.14 9.25
N PHE A 92 3.24 8.22 8.21
CA PHE A 92 3.96 7.06 7.71
C PHE A 92 4.87 6.43 8.78
N ALA A 93 5.65 7.25 9.49
CA ALA A 93 6.54 6.78 10.55
C ALA A 93 5.77 6.15 11.72
N LEU A 94 4.62 6.69 12.09
CA LEU A 94 3.74 6.10 13.11
C LEU A 94 3.19 4.74 12.69
N ASN A 95 2.82 4.57 11.42
CA ASN A 95 2.40 3.26 10.90
C ASN A 95 3.57 2.26 10.88
N ALA A 96 4.79 2.72 10.59
CA ALA A 96 5.99 1.90 10.65
C ALA A 96 6.34 1.49 12.08
N LEU A 97 6.12 2.38 13.07
CA LEU A 97 6.33 2.11 14.49
C LEU A 97 5.45 0.98 15.03
N ASP A 98 4.22 0.85 14.50
CA ASP A 98 3.26 -0.17 14.92
C ASP A 98 3.60 -1.58 14.37
N LYS A 99 4.37 -1.67 13.27
CA LYS A 99 4.64 -2.94 12.55
C LYS A 99 5.28 -4.05 13.39
N PRO A 100 6.29 -3.81 14.25
CA PRO A 100 6.91 -4.89 15.03
C PRO A 100 5.91 -5.64 15.91
N TRP A 101 5.01 -4.93 16.56
CA TRP A 101 3.97 -5.55 17.39
C TRP A 101 2.93 -6.30 16.54
N LEU A 102 2.57 -5.72 15.38
CA LEU A 102 1.68 -6.40 14.44
C LEU A 102 2.34 -7.69 13.89
N TRP A 103 3.64 -7.67 13.61
CA TRP A 103 4.36 -8.84 13.11
C TRP A 103 4.53 -9.94 14.17
N LYS A 104 4.70 -9.56 15.42
CA LYS A 104 4.71 -10.49 16.56
C LYS A 104 3.33 -11.03 16.93
N GLY A 105 2.27 -10.54 16.29
CA GLY A 105 0.88 -10.92 16.60
C GLY A 105 0.34 -10.34 17.91
N GLU A 106 1.01 -9.33 18.50
CA GLU A 106 0.60 -8.65 19.74
C GLU A 106 -0.63 -7.74 19.53
N THR A 107 -1.71 -8.34 19.09
CA THR A 107 -2.92 -7.65 18.61
C THR A 107 -3.78 -7.08 19.72
N GLU A 108 -3.63 -7.56 20.94
CA GLU A 108 -4.29 -7.06 22.15
C GLU A 108 -3.90 -5.63 22.51
N ARG A 109 -2.72 -5.18 22.03
CA ARG A 109 -2.28 -3.78 22.16
C ARG A 109 -3.12 -2.82 21.32
N PHE A 110 -3.81 -3.33 20.30
CA PHE A 110 -4.50 -2.53 19.30
C PHE A 110 -6.02 -2.61 19.46
N LYS A 111 -6.68 -1.48 19.15
CA LYS A 111 -8.14 -1.44 19.00
C LYS A 111 -8.48 -1.40 17.51
N PHE A 112 -9.22 -2.39 17.06
CA PHE A 112 -9.68 -2.49 15.68
C PHE A 112 -11.18 -2.26 15.58
N GLN A 113 -11.58 -1.36 14.69
CA GLN A 113 -12.96 -1.20 14.25
C GLN A 113 -13.06 -1.69 12.81
N ILE A 114 -14.00 -2.57 12.51
CA ILE A 114 -14.16 -3.15 11.16
C ILE A 114 -15.47 -2.62 10.58
N CYS A 115 -15.36 -1.86 9.49
CA CYS A 115 -16.45 -1.41 8.65
C CYS A 115 -16.61 -2.38 7.47
N GLY A 116 -17.78 -2.98 7.28
CA GLY A 116 -18.03 -4.01 6.26
C GLY A 116 -17.76 -5.44 6.76
N LYS A 117 -17.94 -5.69 8.08
CA LYS A 117 -17.73 -7.00 8.70
C LYS A 117 -18.60 -8.10 8.06
N GLU A 118 -19.80 -7.76 7.66
CA GLU A 118 -20.75 -8.66 6.98
C GLU A 118 -20.16 -9.18 5.67
N LYS A 119 -19.46 -8.31 4.92
CA LYS A 119 -18.78 -8.68 3.66
C LYS A 119 -17.65 -9.68 3.93
N LEU A 120 -16.87 -9.45 5.00
CA LEU A 120 -15.82 -10.38 5.38
C LEU A 120 -16.41 -11.78 5.69
N ASN A 121 -17.47 -11.85 6.49
CA ASN A 121 -18.10 -13.13 6.85
C ASN A 121 -18.67 -13.87 5.62
N GLN A 122 -19.13 -13.14 4.60
CA GLN A 122 -19.68 -13.73 3.37
C GLN A 122 -18.60 -14.40 2.51
N TYR A 123 -17.36 -13.91 2.53
CA TYR A 123 -16.29 -14.34 1.63
C TYR A 123 -15.18 -15.16 2.32
N ILE A 124 -15.15 -15.21 3.66
CA ILE A 124 -14.15 -15.99 4.40
C ILE A 124 -14.12 -17.44 3.93
N GLY A 125 -12.91 -17.90 3.58
CA GLY A 125 -12.66 -19.28 3.20
C GLY A 125 -13.13 -19.65 1.79
N LYS A 126 -13.48 -18.67 0.96
CA LYS A 126 -13.90 -18.88 -0.43
C LYS A 126 -12.78 -18.64 -1.46
N GLY A 127 -11.58 -18.34 -1.00
CA GLY A 127 -10.46 -18.04 -1.89
C GLY A 127 -10.63 -16.71 -2.60
N GLU A 128 -10.75 -15.63 -1.86
CA GLU A 128 -10.93 -14.29 -2.38
C GLU A 128 -9.60 -13.58 -2.66
N VAL A 129 -9.64 -12.68 -3.64
CA VAL A 129 -8.56 -11.73 -3.91
C VAL A 129 -8.83 -10.44 -3.15
N VAL A 130 -7.84 -9.96 -2.40
CA VAL A 130 -7.92 -8.69 -1.67
C VAL A 130 -7.04 -7.66 -2.36
N VAL A 131 -7.64 -6.61 -2.89
CA VAL A 131 -6.92 -5.47 -3.48
C VAL A 131 -6.90 -4.31 -2.50
N GLY A 132 -5.74 -3.70 -2.34
CA GLY A 132 -5.53 -2.57 -1.46
C GLY A 132 -4.68 -1.49 -2.09
N ALA A 133 -4.27 -0.53 -1.26
CA ALA A 133 -3.37 0.55 -1.62
C ALA A 133 -2.36 0.79 -0.51
N HIS A 134 -1.31 1.60 -0.78
CA HIS A 134 -0.39 2.07 0.27
C HIS A 134 -1.05 3.14 1.16
N ILE A 135 -2.31 2.89 1.56
CA ILE A 135 -3.07 3.70 2.53
C ILE A 135 -3.05 3.00 3.88
N GLY A 136 -2.59 3.73 4.90
CA GLY A 136 -2.55 3.23 6.27
C GLY A 136 -1.59 2.05 6.46
N ASN A 137 -2.01 1.00 7.16
CA ASN A 137 -1.16 -0.13 7.55
C ASN A 137 -1.72 -1.47 7.07
N PHE A 138 -1.16 -2.00 6.00
CA PHE A 138 -1.58 -3.29 5.44
C PHE A 138 -1.35 -4.46 6.43
N ASP A 139 -0.32 -4.37 7.29
CA ASP A 139 -0.05 -5.42 8.29
C ASP A 139 -1.20 -5.55 9.31
N ALA A 140 -1.94 -4.46 9.57
CA ALA A 140 -3.13 -4.51 10.42
C ALA A 140 -4.28 -5.33 9.82
N LEU A 141 -4.43 -5.33 8.47
CA LEU A 141 -5.40 -6.20 7.78
C LEU A 141 -5.05 -7.67 7.95
N ARG A 142 -3.78 -8.00 7.72
CA ARG A 142 -3.28 -9.38 7.83
C ARG A 142 -3.57 -9.97 9.20
N VAL A 143 -3.22 -9.25 10.24
CA VAL A 143 -3.38 -9.71 11.62
C VAL A 143 -4.84 -10.01 11.98
N ILE A 144 -5.78 -9.22 11.47
CA ILE A 144 -7.21 -9.48 11.68
C ILE A 144 -7.68 -10.75 10.93
N ALA A 145 -7.14 -11.00 9.75
CA ALA A 145 -7.42 -12.22 9.01
C ALA A 145 -6.87 -13.45 9.75
N GLU A 146 -5.62 -13.38 10.23
CA GLU A 146 -4.98 -14.45 11.01
C GLU A 146 -5.76 -14.79 12.30
N LYS A 147 -6.26 -13.79 13.03
CA LYS A 147 -7.13 -14.01 14.20
C LYS A 147 -8.41 -14.80 13.88
N ARG A 148 -8.81 -14.87 12.63
CA ARG A 148 -9.96 -15.63 12.14
C ARG A 148 -9.55 -16.92 11.44
N ASN A 149 -8.29 -17.35 11.61
CA ASN A 149 -7.70 -18.51 10.94
C ASN A 149 -7.74 -18.42 9.40
N ILE A 150 -7.75 -17.21 8.84
CA ILE A 150 -7.70 -16.99 7.42
C ILE A 150 -6.23 -16.83 7.03
N ARG A 151 -5.74 -17.69 6.15
CA ARG A 151 -4.41 -17.58 5.59
C ARG A 151 -4.39 -16.50 4.52
N VAL A 152 -3.46 -15.55 4.64
CA VAL A 152 -3.29 -14.45 3.70
C VAL A 152 -1.92 -14.56 3.03
N ASN A 153 -1.92 -14.69 1.72
CA ASN A 153 -0.74 -14.70 0.88
C ASN A 153 -0.55 -13.32 0.28
N VAL A 154 0.53 -12.63 0.64
CA VAL A 154 0.80 -11.27 0.15
C VAL A 154 1.71 -11.34 -1.06
N ILE A 155 1.24 -10.82 -2.20
CA ILE A 155 2.05 -10.74 -3.42
C ILE A 155 2.96 -9.52 -3.34
N MET A 156 4.26 -9.74 -3.46
CA MET A 156 5.27 -8.67 -3.49
C MET A 156 6.31 -8.91 -4.59
N TYR A 157 6.95 -7.84 -5.05
CA TYR A 157 8.09 -7.96 -5.95
C TYR A 157 9.33 -8.47 -5.21
N ARG A 158 10.16 -9.25 -5.89
CA ARG A 158 11.31 -10.00 -5.38
C ARG A 158 12.14 -9.27 -4.34
N ASN A 159 12.65 -8.08 -4.69
CA ASN A 159 13.54 -7.34 -3.80
C ASN A 159 12.89 -6.93 -2.47
N ASN A 160 11.58 -6.67 -2.48
CA ASN A 160 10.82 -6.31 -1.27
C ASN A 160 10.44 -7.57 -0.49
N ALA A 161 10.07 -8.66 -1.18
CA ALA A 161 9.72 -9.93 -0.55
C ALA A 161 10.90 -10.50 0.25
N GLN A 162 12.10 -10.52 -0.32
CA GLN A 162 13.32 -11.04 0.34
C GLN A 162 13.68 -10.26 1.60
N LYS A 163 13.63 -8.92 1.56
CA LYS A 163 13.92 -8.08 2.73
C LYS A 163 12.90 -8.27 3.84
N ILE A 164 11.62 -8.31 3.50
CA ILE A 164 10.52 -8.48 4.47
C ILE A 164 10.59 -9.89 5.06
N ASN A 165 10.77 -10.94 4.25
CA ASN A 165 10.92 -12.31 4.74
C ASN A 165 12.11 -12.46 5.70
N ALA A 166 13.27 -11.84 5.40
CA ALA A 166 14.42 -11.85 6.29
C ALA A 166 14.11 -11.21 7.66
N VAL A 167 13.40 -10.08 7.68
CA VAL A 167 12.99 -9.41 8.92
C VAL A 167 11.94 -10.25 9.66
N LEU A 168 10.94 -10.77 8.98
CA LEU A 168 9.88 -11.59 9.58
C LEU A 168 10.42 -12.88 10.19
N ASN A 169 11.33 -13.56 9.49
CA ASN A 169 11.98 -14.76 10.01
C ASN A 169 12.79 -14.48 11.27
N SER A 170 13.47 -13.31 11.34
CA SER A 170 14.20 -12.90 12.55
C SER A 170 13.29 -12.55 13.73
N MET A 171 12.01 -12.27 13.49
CA MET A 171 11.01 -11.87 14.51
C MET A 171 10.00 -12.98 14.84
N GLY A 172 10.13 -14.16 14.24
CA GLY A 172 9.18 -15.27 14.43
C GLY A 172 7.81 -15.04 13.81
N GLY A 173 7.71 -14.15 12.82
CA GLY A 173 6.44 -13.82 12.16
C GLY A 173 6.01 -14.88 11.13
N ASN A 174 4.72 -15.19 11.08
CA ASN A 174 4.11 -16.18 10.18
C ASN A 174 3.58 -15.59 8.86
N LEU A 175 4.10 -14.45 8.41
CA LEU A 175 3.66 -13.86 7.14
C LEU A 175 4.13 -14.69 5.94
N ARG A 176 3.20 -15.15 5.13
CA ARG A 176 3.51 -15.76 3.84
C ARG A 176 3.59 -14.67 2.77
N VAL A 177 4.80 -14.35 2.38
CA VAL A 177 5.06 -13.42 1.25
C VAL A 177 5.40 -14.25 0.03
N ILE A 178 4.58 -14.12 -1.01
CA ILE A 178 4.82 -14.77 -2.30
C ILE A 178 5.54 -13.78 -3.20
N GLU A 179 6.66 -14.23 -3.72
CA GLU A 179 7.45 -13.47 -4.65
C GLU A 179 6.81 -13.50 -6.03
N LEU A 180 6.39 -12.34 -6.53
CA LEU A 180 5.90 -12.23 -7.90
C LEU A 180 7.08 -12.16 -8.87
N VAL A 181 7.24 -13.22 -9.66
CA VAL A 181 8.14 -13.24 -10.82
C VAL A 181 7.31 -12.96 -12.07
N PRO A 182 7.51 -11.82 -12.76
CA PRO A 182 6.74 -11.51 -13.96
C PRO A 182 6.92 -12.56 -15.05
N GLY A 183 5.83 -13.14 -15.54
CA GLY A 183 5.85 -14.19 -16.58
C GLY A 183 6.07 -15.61 -16.08
N ASP A 184 6.21 -15.82 -14.78
CA ASP A 184 6.30 -17.17 -14.21
C ASP A 184 4.91 -17.77 -14.03
N VAL A 185 4.65 -18.81 -14.83
CA VAL A 185 3.38 -19.56 -14.80
C VAL A 185 3.23 -20.34 -13.49
N ASN A 186 4.34 -20.83 -12.92
CA ASN A 186 4.29 -21.62 -11.68
C ASN A 186 3.78 -20.77 -10.51
N THR A 187 4.18 -19.50 -10.42
CA THR A 187 3.65 -18.58 -9.42
C THR A 187 2.13 -18.39 -9.58
N ALA A 188 1.63 -18.32 -10.81
CA ALA A 188 0.19 -18.18 -11.04
C ALA A 188 -0.59 -19.44 -10.64
N LEU A 189 -0.07 -20.62 -10.92
CA LEU A 189 -0.65 -21.91 -10.54
C LEU A 189 -0.65 -22.10 -9.01
N ASP A 190 0.47 -21.79 -8.33
CA ASP A 190 0.54 -21.83 -6.85
C ASP A 190 -0.51 -20.90 -6.20
N LEU A 191 -0.70 -19.70 -6.77
CA LEU A 191 -1.71 -18.78 -6.28
C LEU A 191 -3.14 -19.28 -6.53
N GLU A 192 -3.40 -19.93 -7.68
CA GLU A 192 -4.68 -20.53 -7.99
C GLU A 192 -5.02 -21.67 -7.01
N GLU A 193 -4.06 -22.57 -6.74
CA GLU A 193 -4.21 -23.67 -5.78
C GLU A 193 -4.55 -23.13 -4.39
N ARG A 194 -3.85 -22.10 -3.90
CA ARG A 194 -4.14 -21.46 -2.61
C ARG A 194 -5.54 -20.86 -2.56
N LEU A 195 -5.98 -20.22 -3.64
CA LEU A 195 -7.34 -19.70 -3.73
C LEU A 195 -8.38 -20.82 -3.74
N LEU A 196 -8.09 -21.97 -4.36
CA LEU A 196 -8.92 -23.17 -4.35
C LEU A 196 -9.04 -23.74 -2.92
N ASP A 197 -7.94 -23.71 -2.15
CA ASP A 197 -7.89 -24.11 -0.74
C ASP A 197 -8.61 -23.12 0.21
N GLY A 198 -9.20 -22.05 -0.31
CA GLY A 198 -9.90 -21.05 0.49
C GLY A 198 -9.00 -20.02 1.15
N GLU A 199 -7.71 -19.96 0.79
CA GLU A 199 -6.77 -18.93 1.27
C GLU A 199 -7.02 -17.60 0.54
N MET A 200 -6.71 -16.48 1.19
CA MET A 200 -6.75 -15.14 0.57
C MET A 200 -5.45 -14.83 -0.17
N VAL A 201 -5.57 -14.16 -1.30
CA VAL A 201 -4.41 -13.57 -2.00
C VAL A 201 -4.55 -12.05 -1.99
N ALA A 202 -3.55 -11.36 -1.47
CA ALA A 202 -3.59 -9.91 -1.26
C ALA A 202 -2.52 -9.17 -2.05
N LEU A 203 -2.91 -8.05 -2.70
CA LEU A 203 -2.02 -7.23 -3.52
C LEU A 203 -2.35 -5.74 -3.42
N LEU A 204 -1.31 -4.90 -3.52
CA LEU A 204 -1.46 -3.45 -3.59
C LEU A 204 -1.41 -3.01 -5.06
N CYS A 205 -2.40 -2.21 -5.49
CA CYS A 205 -2.65 -1.92 -6.90
C CYS A 205 -2.33 -0.47 -7.29
N ASP A 206 -1.77 0.33 -6.39
CA ASP A 206 -1.51 1.76 -6.61
C ASP A 206 -0.08 2.10 -7.09
N ARG A 207 0.78 1.10 -7.33
CA ARG A 207 2.15 1.33 -7.80
C ARG A 207 2.53 0.44 -8.96
N LEU A 208 3.30 1.02 -9.87
CA LEU A 208 3.94 0.27 -10.94
C LEU A 208 5.13 -0.53 -10.40
N PRO A 209 5.35 -1.76 -10.92
CA PRO A 209 6.53 -2.53 -10.57
C PRO A 209 7.82 -1.80 -10.92
N PRO A 210 8.90 -2.00 -10.14
CA PRO A 210 10.21 -1.50 -10.50
C PRO A 210 10.69 -2.10 -11.82
N ASN A 211 11.31 -1.28 -12.68
CA ASN A 211 11.93 -1.71 -13.94
C ASN A 211 11.03 -2.52 -14.89
N SER A 212 9.73 -2.47 -14.70
CA SER A 212 8.83 -3.23 -15.55
C SER A 212 8.41 -2.41 -16.77
N ARG A 213 8.34 -3.11 -17.91
CA ARG A 213 7.53 -2.70 -19.05
C ARG A 213 6.05 -3.00 -18.75
N ALA A 214 5.62 -2.79 -17.49
CA ALA A 214 4.25 -3.07 -17.08
C ALA A 214 3.31 -2.23 -17.90
N LYS A 215 2.34 -2.87 -18.51
CA LYS A 215 1.26 -2.17 -19.19
C LYS A 215 0.45 -1.39 -18.15
N THR A 216 0.12 -0.16 -18.50
CA THR A 216 -0.66 0.76 -17.68
C THR A 216 -1.95 1.15 -18.37
N GLN A 217 -2.92 1.55 -17.59
CA GLN A 217 -4.13 2.20 -18.05
C GLN A 217 -4.22 3.59 -17.46
N GLN A 218 -4.41 4.58 -18.28
CA GLN A 218 -4.64 5.94 -17.84
C GLN A 218 -6.10 6.14 -17.42
N THR A 219 -6.28 6.84 -16.30
CA THR A 219 -7.58 7.28 -15.81
C THR A 219 -7.45 8.58 -15.03
N SER A 220 -8.57 9.23 -14.71
CA SER A 220 -8.57 10.39 -13.82
C SER A 220 -8.32 9.96 -12.38
N PHE A 221 -7.50 10.72 -11.66
CA PHE A 221 -7.27 10.60 -10.22
C PHE A 221 -6.94 11.97 -9.63
N LEU A 222 -7.78 12.45 -8.71
CA LEU A 222 -7.70 13.80 -8.11
C LEU A 222 -7.62 14.91 -9.16
N ASN A 223 -8.48 14.84 -10.16
CA ASN A 223 -8.63 15.74 -11.32
C ASN A 223 -7.49 15.70 -12.34
N ASP A 224 -6.41 14.96 -12.11
CA ASP A 224 -5.30 14.81 -13.03
C ASP A 224 -5.30 13.43 -13.70
N ARG A 225 -4.61 13.30 -14.85
CA ARG A 225 -4.40 12.01 -15.50
C ARG A 225 -3.32 11.23 -14.75
N ALA A 226 -3.65 10.01 -14.36
CA ALA A 226 -2.75 9.10 -13.67
C ALA A 226 -2.69 7.73 -14.35
N GLU A 227 -1.56 7.04 -14.24
CA GLU A 227 -1.35 5.70 -14.76
C GLU A 227 -1.41 4.68 -13.63
N PHE A 228 -2.27 3.67 -13.81
CA PHE A 228 -2.39 2.54 -12.90
C PHE A 228 -1.95 1.24 -13.57
N PRO A 229 -1.34 0.29 -12.83
CA PRO A 229 -0.98 -1.02 -13.36
C PRO A 229 -2.24 -1.81 -13.76
N ILE A 230 -2.16 -2.52 -14.89
CA ILE A 230 -3.26 -3.42 -15.31
C ILE A 230 -3.08 -4.86 -14.84
N ASN A 231 -1.86 -5.26 -14.47
CA ASN A 231 -1.55 -6.64 -14.08
C ASN A 231 -2.40 -7.18 -12.92
N PRO A 232 -2.74 -6.40 -11.86
CA PRO A 232 -3.67 -6.85 -10.84
C PRO A 232 -5.03 -7.28 -11.39
N TRP A 233 -5.53 -6.57 -12.38
CA TRP A 233 -6.84 -6.82 -12.97
C TRP A 233 -6.81 -7.99 -13.96
N ILE A 234 -5.68 -8.18 -14.66
CA ILE A 234 -5.43 -9.40 -15.46
C ILE A 234 -5.44 -10.60 -14.51
N PHE A 235 -4.73 -10.53 -13.38
CA PHE A 235 -4.74 -11.58 -12.35
C PHE A 235 -6.16 -11.88 -11.86
N CYS A 236 -6.93 -10.87 -11.46
CA CYS A 236 -8.32 -11.05 -11.02
C CYS A 236 -9.21 -11.69 -12.10
N SER A 237 -8.99 -11.34 -13.38
CA SER A 237 -9.76 -11.93 -14.49
C SER A 237 -9.43 -13.40 -14.73
N LEU A 238 -8.21 -13.82 -14.46
CA LEU A 238 -7.75 -15.20 -14.63
C LEU A 238 -8.21 -16.10 -13.46
N MET A 239 -8.08 -15.59 -12.24
CA MET A 239 -8.42 -16.36 -11.03
C MET A 239 -9.93 -16.59 -10.89
N LYS A 240 -10.79 -15.79 -11.49
CA LYS A 240 -12.26 -15.90 -11.42
C LYS A 240 -12.78 -16.05 -9.99
N ARG A 241 -12.23 -15.27 -9.08
CA ARG A 241 -12.59 -15.26 -7.65
C ARG A 241 -13.20 -13.92 -7.25
N PRO A 242 -14.01 -13.88 -6.17
CA PRO A 242 -14.47 -12.61 -5.63
C PRO A 242 -13.31 -11.69 -5.29
N VAL A 243 -13.46 -10.39 -5.54
CA VAL A 243 -12.44 -9.39 -5.24
C VAL A 243 -12.97 -8.43 -4.19
N LEU A 244 -12.25 -8.30 -3.08
CA LEU A 244 -12.52 -7.35 -2.01
C LEU A 244 -11.53 -6.19 -2.07
N PHE A 245 -12.00 -4.99 -1.79
CA PHE A 245 -11.13 -3.84 -1.53
C PHE A 245 -10.95 -3.69 -0.02
N ALA A 246 -9.71 -3.64 0.45
CA ALA A 246 -9.42 -3.53 1.87
C ALA A 246 -8.29 -2.56 2.16
N ILE A 247 -8.48 -1.71 3.18
CA ILE A 247 -7.45 -0.84 3.76
C ILE A 247 -7.62 -0.77 5.27
N ALA A 248 -6.54 -0.53 5.99
CA ALA A 248 -6.55 -0.29 7.43
C ALA A 248 -5.92 1.06 7.74
N VAL A 249 -6.71 2.01 8.19
CA VAL A 249 -6.26 3.38 8.49
C VAL A 249 -6.12 3.61 9.98
N ARG A 250 -5.07 4.32 10.34
CA ARG A 250 -4.76 4.67 11.71
C ARG A 250 -5.64 5.83 12.17
N GLN A 251 -6.41 5.64 13.26
CA GLN A 251 -7.29 6.66 13.83
C GLN A 251 -6.68 7.34 15.06
N GLY A 252 -5.56 6.84 15.56
CA GLY A 252 -4.92 7.35 16.76
C GLY A 252 -3.84 6.40 17.28
N ALA A 253 -3.44 6.55 18.53
CA ALA A 253 -2.47 5.66 19.15
C ALA A 253 -3.03 4.24 19.21
N LEU A 254 -2.41 3.30 18.48
CA LEU A 254 -2.78 1.87 18.46
C LEU A 254 -4.27 1.61 18.12
N LYS A 255 -4.89 2.52 17.36
CA LYS A 255 -6.29 2.39 16.92
C LYS A 255 -6.35 2.39 15.40
N TYR A 256 -7.03 1.40 14.84
CA TYR A 256 -7.21 1.24 13.41
C TYR A 256 -8.68 1.05 13.05
N THR A 257 -9.10 1.70 11.96
CA THR A 257 -10.35 1.37 11.27
C THR A 257 -10.01 0.60 10.01
N ILE A 258 -10.58 -0.59 9.89
CA ILE A 258 -10.48 -1.43 8.71
C ILE A 258 -11.72 -1.22 7.87
N TYR A 259 -11.53 -0.79 6.64
CA TYR A 259 -12.58 -0.72 5.64
C TYR A 259 -12.48 -1.93 4.75
N LEU A 260 -13.60 -2.62 4.60
CA LEU A 260 -13.73 -3.79 3.75
C LEU A 260 -14.97 -3.62 2.87
N GLU A 261 -14.75 -3.56 1.56
CA GLU A 261 -15.82 -3.37 0.58
C GLU A 261 -15.72 -4.44 -0.51
N GLU A 262 -16.86 -4.88 -0.99
CA GLU A 262 -16.90 -5.68 -2.21
C GLU A 262 -16.40 -4.83 -3.39
N PHE A 263 -15.39 -5.36 -4.10
CA PHE A 263 -14.89 -4.71 -5.30
C PHE A 263 -15.51 -5.32 -6.55
N LEU A 264 -15.49 -6.63 -6.66
CA LEU A 264 -16.13 -7.40 -7.71
C LEU A 264 -16.72 -8.68 -7.13
N SER A 265 -17.91 -9.08 -7.56
CA SER A 265 -18.34 -10.47 -7.52
C SER A 265 -17.44 -11.30 -8.44
N THR A 266 -17.60 -12.61 -8.45
CA THR A 266 -16.79 -13.49 -9.31
C THR A 266 -16.86 -13.02 -10.76
N PRO A 267 -15.72 -12.64 -11.40
CA PRO A 267 -15.73 -12.21 -12.80
C PRO A 267 -16.03 -13.40 -13.70
N ASP A 268 -17.11 -13.33 -14.44
CA ASP A 268 -17.39 -14.24 -15.56
C ASP A 268 -17.18 -13.46 -16.86
N LEU A 269 -16.08 -13.74 -17.56
CA LEU A 269 -15.63 -12.94 -18.70
C LEU A 269 -15.31 -13.83 -19.89
N SER A 270 -15.88 -13.46 -21.04
CA SER A 270 -15.35 -13.89 -22.34
C SER A 270 -13.99 -13.22 -22.61
N PHE A 271 -13.18 -13.84 -23.46
CA PHE A 271 -11.85 -13.31 -23.82
C PHE A 271 -11.95 -11.90 -24.45
N ASP A 272 -12.99 -11.64 -25.23
CA ASP A 272 -13.20 -10.38 -25.97
C ASP A 272 -13.54 -9.21 -25.04
N ASP A 273 -14.11 -9.47 -23.86
CA ASP A 273 -14.49 -8.43 -22.89
C ASP A 273 -13.38 -8.07 -21.90
N ARG A 274 -12.23 -8.75 -21.92
CA ARG A 274 -11.15 -8.54 -20.95
C ARG A 274 -10.63 -7.10 -20.94
N SER A 275 -10.50 -6.47 -22.10
CA SER A 275 -10.00 -5.09 -22.17
C SER A 275 -10.98 -4.09 -21.53
N LYS A 276 -12.28 -4.26 -21.79
CA LYS A 276 -13.33 -3.44 -21.18
C LYS A 276 -13.40 -3.65 -19.68
N PHE A 277 -13.26 -4.91 -19.24
CA PHE A 277 -13.21 -5.27 -17.83
C PHE A 277 -12.04 -4.57 -17.11
N ILE A 278 -10.81 -4.70 -17.63
CA ILE A 278 -9.61 -4.07 -17.05
C ILE A 278 -9.81 -2.56 -16.92
N ASN A 279 -10.32 -1.89 -17.99
CA ASN A 279 -10.57 -0.46 -17.96
C ASN A 279 -11.62 -0.06 -16.92
N SER A 280 -12.66 -0.88 -16.74
CA SER A 280 -13.68 -0.68 -15.71
C SER A 280 -13.08 -0.84 -14.29
N CYS A 281 -12.27 -1.89 -14.07
CA CYS A 281 -11.59 -2.13 -12.80
C CYS A 281 -10.64 -0.97 -12.42
N VAL A 282 -9.83 -0.49 -13.37
CA VAL A 282 -8.91 0.63 -13.13
C VAL A 282 -9.68 1.89 -12.73
N ARG A 283 -10.76 2.22 -13.44
CA ARG A 283 -11.61 3.38 -13.07
C ARG A 283 -12.25 3.23 -11.70
N LYS A 284 -12.84 2.06 -11.42
CA LYS A 284 -13.45 1.77 -10.11
C LYS A 284 -12.43 1.84 -8.97
N TYR A 285 -11.22 1.31 -9.22
CA TYR A 285 -10.13 1.35 -8.24
C TYR A 285 -9.65 2.78 -7.99
N SER A 286 -9.42 3.58 -9.05
CA SER A 286 -9.05 4.99 -8.93
C SER A 286 -10.06 5.77 -8.09
N SER A 287 -11.37 5.60 -8.36
CA SER A 287 -12.43 6.26 -7.57
C SER A 287 -12.45 5.80 -6.10
N LYS A 288 -12.19 4.51 -5.81
CA LYS A 288 -12.08 4.05 -4.43
C LYS A 288 -10.85 4.61 -3.73
N LEU A 289 -9.69 4.62 -4.40
CA LEU A 289 -8.47 5.22 -3.88
C LEU A 289 -8.68 6.71 -3.56
N GLU A 290 -9.32 7.44 -4.48
CA GLU A 290 -9.67 8.86 -4.32
C GLU A 290 -10.56 9.09 -3.10
N LYS A 291 -11.65 8.32 -2.94
CA LYS A 291 -12.53 8.34 -1.77
C LYS A 291 -11.73 8.26 -0.46
N TYR A 292 -10.79 7.32 -0.39
CA TYR A 292 -10.02 7.11 0.85
C TYR A 292 -8.87 8.10 1.04
N CYS A 293 -8.33 8.67 -0.04
CA CYS A 293 -7.44 9.83 0.06
C CYS A 293 -8.15 11.07 0.63
N ILE A 294 -9.42 11.27 0.27
CA ILE A 294 -10.25 12.37 0.83
C ILE A 294 -10.55 12.12 2.29
N LEU A 295 -10.97 10.91 2.67
CA LEU A 295 -11.31 10.56 4.06
C LEU A 295 -10.09 10.55 4.99
N HIS A 296 -8.93 10.17 4.48
CA HIS A 296 -7.68 9.99 5.25
C HIS A 296 -6.49 10.66 4.55
N PRO A 297 -6.51 11.99 4.40
CA PRO A 297 -5.64 12.74 3.50
C PRO A 297 -4.14 12.61 3.78
N LEU A 298 -3.75 12.27 5.01
CA LEU A 298 -2.34 12.12 5.40
C LEU A 298 -1.89 10.66 5.50
N GLN A 299 -2.65 9.71 4.93
CA GLN A 299 -2.34 8.29 5.06
C GLN A 299 -2.15 7.52 3.75
N TRP A 300 -2.18 8.17 2.59
CA TRP A 300 -1.72 7.56 1.35
C TRP A 300 -0.22 7.78 1.15
N PHE A 301 0.57 6.79 1.50
CA PHE A 301 2.04 6.90 1.59
C PHE A 301 2.72 6.80 0.23
N ASN A 302 2.36 7.72 -0.66
CA ASN A 302 2.97 7.88 -1.97
C ASN A 302 3.98 9.03 -1.94
N PHE A 303 5.28 8.70 -1.84
CA PHE A 303 6.37 9.65 -1.72
C PHE A 303 7.23 9.74 -3.01
N PHE A 304 6.63 9.49 -4.17
CA PHE A 304 7.20 9.68 -5.50
C PHE A 304 6.23 10.47 -6.38
N ASP A 305 6.70 10.97 -7.53
CA ASP A 305 5.83 11.72 -8.45
C ASP A 305 4.87 10.78 -9.19
N PHE A 306 3.67 10.64 -8.64
CA PHE A 306 2.66 9.70 -9.10
C PHE A 306 2.08 10.08 -10.47
N TRP A 307 1.96 11.39 -10.75
CA TRP A 307 1.41 11.91 -12.00
C TRP A 307 2.43 12.13 -13.10
N LYS A 308 3.69 11.77 -12.84
CA LYS A 308 4.70 11.80 -13.90
C LYS A 308 4.41 10.63 -14.83
N LEU A 309 3.70 10.92 -15.92
CA LEU A 309 3.51 9.99 -17.03
C LEU A 309 4.89 9.57 -17.54
N ASN A 310 5.09 8.28 -17.78
CA ASN A 310 6.30 7.83 -18.46
C ASN A 310 6.24 8.39 -19.88
N ASP A 311 7.08 9.38 -20.18
CA ASP A 311 7.32 9.79 -21.56
C ASP A 311 7.81 8.54 -22.32
N LYS A 312 6.98 8.07 -23.24
CA LYS A 312 7.26 6.94 -24.13
C LYS A 312 8.26 7.35 -25.18
#